data_85eba67d68a7bf8e34ff6e98e1d2dbe0
#
_entry.id   85eba67d68a7bf8e34ff6e98e1d2dbe0
#
_cell.length_a   1.000
_cell.length_b   1.000
_cell.length_c   1.000
_cell.angle_alpha   90.00
_cell.angle_beta   90.00
_cell.angle_gamma   90.00
#
_symmetry.space_group_name_H-M   'P 1'
#
loop_
_entity.id
_entity.type
_entity.pdbx_description
1 polymer ?
#
loop_
_entity_poly.entity_id
_entity_poly.type
_entity_poly.pdbx_seq_one_letter_code
_entity_poly.pdbx_strand_id
1 'polypeptide(L)'
;MVREAGAREVHMRIASPPTTHSCFYGVDTPSRRELLAARMDVEAMARWIGVDSLAFISMDGLYRAMGQPARDSNQPTYCDACFTGDYPIPLDDCDDGSAPVQLSLLREPA
;
A
#
# COMPACT_ATOMS: atom_id res chain seq x y z
N MET A 1 18.82 -13.42 3.13
CA MET A 1 20.05 -12.60 3.35
C MET A 1 20.40 -12.49 4.81
N VAL A 2 19.51 -11.94 5.65
CA VAL A 2 19.78 -11.80 7.09
C VAL A 2 19.98 -13.14 7.79
N ARG A 3 19.16 -14.15 7.44
CA ARG A 3 19.33 -15.51 8.00
C ARG A 3 20.63 -16.15 7.57
N GLU A 4 21.05 -15.92 6.35
CA GLU A 4 22.33 -16.42 5.84
C GLU A 4 23.51 -15.83 6.59
N ALA A 5 23.35 -14.62 7.13
CA ALA A 5 24.35 -13.96 7.97
C ALA A 5 24.37 -14.48 9.41
N GLY A 6 23.47 -15.41 9.78
CA GLY A 6 23.49 -16.08 11.07
C GLY A 6 22.35 -15.69 12.02
N ALA A 7 21.33 -14.96 11.57
CA ALA A 7 20.19 -14.63 12.40
C ALA A 7 19.35 -15.88 12.71
N ARG A 8 18.98 -16.07 13.97
CA ARG A 8 18.10 -17.16 14.40
C ARG A 8 16.66 -16.85 14.07
N GLU A 9 16.24 -15.60 14.29
CA GLU A 9 14.90 -15.13 14.03
C GLU A 9 14.96 -13.82 13.27
N VAL A 10 14.00 -13.59 12.42
CA VAL A 10 13.86 -12.33 11.68
C VAL A 10 12.46 -11.81 11.90
N HIS A 11 12.34 -10.63 12.50
CA HIS A 11 11.08 -9.96 12.78
C HIS A 11 11.04 -8.67 11.99
N MET A 12 10.09 -8.57 11.06
CA MET A 12 9.97 -7.39 10.19
C MET A 12 8.85 -6.49 10.70
N ARG A 13 9.17 -5.22 10.83
CA ARG A 13 8.22 -4.18 11.25
C ARG A 13 8.22 -3.08 10.21
N ILE A 14 7.05 -2.81 9.66
CA ILE A 14 6.88 -1.86 8.57
C ILE A 14 6.22 -0.59 9.12
N ALA A 15 6.84 0.55 8.88
CA ALA A 15 6.38 1.84 9.40
C ALA A 15 5.27 2.47 8.54
N SER A 16 4.49 1.65 7.88
CA SER A 16 3.32 2.07 7.11
C SER A 16 2.24 1.00 7.22
N PRO A 17 0.97 1.35 7.00
CA PRO A 17 -0.08 0.35 6.82
C PRO A 17 0.16 -0.48 5.54
N PRO A 18 -0.47 -1.65 5.40
CA PRO A 18 -0.35 -2.42 4.16
C PRO A 18 -0.86 -1.62 2.96
N THR A 19 -0.08 -1.56 1.91
CA THR A 19 -0.46 -0.88 0.66
C THR A 19 -1.31 -1.82 -0.17
N THR A 20 -2.61 -1.56 -0.21
CA THR A 20 -3.61 -2.41 -0.89
C THR A 20 -4.12 -1.82 -2.19
N HIS A 21 -3.88 -0.55 -2.43
CA HIS A 21 -4.35 0.18 -3.60
C HIS A 21 -3.21 0.97 -4.24
N SER A 22 -3.34 1.22 -5.53
CA SER A 22 -2.36 2.02 -6.26
C SER A 22 -2.55 3.51 -5.98
N CYS A 23 -1.48 4.28 -6.14
CA CYS A 23 -1.55 5.73 -6.07
C CYS A 23 -1.86 6.28 -7.46
N PHE A 24 -2.86 7.16 -7.54
CA PHE A 24 -3.22 7.83 -8.79
C PHE A 24 -2.89 9.33 -8.77
N TYR A 25 -2.17 9.78 -7.74
CA TYR A 25 -1.88 11.20 -7.52
C TYR A 25 -0.41 11.57 -7.68
N GLY A 26 0.38 10.68 -8.23
CA GLY A 26 1.74 11.02 -8.60
C GLY A 26 2.84 10.06 -8.17
N VAL A 27 2.55 9.14 -7.27
CA VAL A 27 3.53 8.11 -6.89
C VAL A 27 3.40 6.93 -7.84
N ASP A 28 4.52 6.54 -8.44
CA ASP A 28 4.55 5.39 -9.34
C ASP A 28 4.45 4.11 -8.52
N THR A 29 3.30 3.48 -8.57
CA THR A 29 3.03 2.23 -7.87
C THR A 29 2.59 1.16 -8.86
N PRO A 30 2.86 -0.13 -8.57
CA PRO A 30 2.38 -1.22 -9.41
C PRO A 30 0.84 -1.25 -9.42
N SER A 31 0.27 -1.96 -10.38
CA SER A 31 -1.17 -2.19 -10.38
C SER A 31 -1.59 -2.95 -9.13
N ARG A 32 -2.85 -2.81 -8.74
CA ARG A 32 -3.37 -3.47 -7.54
C ARG A 32 -3.13 -4.98 -7.52
N ARG A 33 -3.14 -5.62 -8.69
CA ARG A 33 -2.89 -7.06 -8.81
C ARG A 33 -1.48 -7.45 -8.40
N GLU A 34 -0.54 -6.54 -8.49
CA GLU A 34 0.86 -6.80 -8.15
C GLU A 34 1.18 -6.48 -6.70
N LEU A 35 0.31 -5.73 -6.00
CA LEU A 35 0.51 -5.39 -4.61
C LEU A 35 0.29 -6.61 -3.71
N LEU A 36 1.28 -6.92 -2.89
CA LEU A 36 1.23 -8.10 -2.03
C LEU A 36 0.05 -8.06 -1.07
N ALA A 37 -0.17 -6.91 -0.43
CA ALA A 37 -1.23 -6.73 0.54
C ALA A 37 -2.64 -6.77 -0.07
N ALA A 38 -2.77 -6.60 -1.38
CA ALA A 38 -4.04 -6.77 -2.08
C ALA A 38 -4.34 -8.23 -2.41
N ARG A 39 -3.32 -9.09 -2.33
CA ARG A 39 -3.42 -10.50 -2.73
C ARG A 39 -3.43 -11.46 -1.55
N MET A 40 -2.86 -11.10 -0.43
CA MET A 40 -2.71 -11.99 0.71
C MET A 40 -2.72 -11.23 2.03
N ASP A 41 -3.05 -11.93 3.11
CA ASP A 41 -3.03 -11.34 4.45
C ASP A 41 -1.60 -11.27 5.02
N VAL A 42 -1.49 -10.69 6.22
CA VAL A 42 -0.19 -10.47 6.86
C VAL A 42 0.53 -11.79 7.16
N GLU A 43 -0.20 -12.82 7.58
CA GLU A 43 0.40 -14.12 7.87
C GLU A 43 0.95 -14.79 6.61
N ALA A 44 0.19 -14.72 5.52
CA ALA A 44 0.64 -15.25 4.23
C ALA A 44 1.85 -14.47 3.70
N MET A 45 1.86 -13.15 3.86
CA MET A 45 3.01 -12.33 3.49
C MET A 45 4.26 -12.70 4.28
N ALA A 46 4.11 -12.93 5.59
CA ALA A 46 5.23 -13.34 6.45
C ALA A 46 5.83 -14.66 5.96
N ARG A 47 5.00 -15.63 5.62
CA ARG A 47 5.45 -16.91 5.07
C ARG A 47 6.12 -16.75 3.71
N TRP A 48 5.55 -15.91 2.86
CA TRP A 48 6.07 -15.67 1.51
C TRP A 48 7.45 -15.00 1.54
N ILE A 49 7.63 -14.02 2.44
CA ILE A 49 8.89 -13.31 2.61
C ILE A 49 9.91 -14.18 3.35
N GLY A 50 9.45 -15.10 4.21
CA GLY A 50 10.31 -15.97 5.00
C GLY A 50 10.76 -15.38 6.32
N VAL A 51 9.99 -14.49 6.91
CA VAL A 51 10.27 -13.91 8.24
C VAL A 51 9.48 -14.64 9.32
N ASP A 52 9.96 -14.58 10.56
CA ASP A 52 9.30 -15.21 11.70
C ASP A 52 8.08 -14.42 12.16
N SER A 53 8.11 -13.11 12.01
CA SER A 53 6.93 -12.27 12.22
C SER A 53 6.97 -11.05 11.32
N LEU A 54 5.80 -10.58 10.95
CA LEU A 54 5.60 -9.39 10.13
C LEU A 54 4.48 -8.56 10.74
N ALA A 55 4.72 -7.28 10.94
CA ALA A 55 3.70 -6.37 11.42
C ALA A 55 3.81 -5.02 10.73
N PHE A 56 2.67 -4.42 10.49
CA PHE A 56 2.53 -3.07 9.94
C PHE A 56 1.97 -2.16 11.02
N ILE A 57 2.27 -0.86 10.92
CA ILE A 57 1.59 0.11 11.77
C ILE A 57 0.12 0.22 11.34
N SER A 58 -0.78 0.41 12.31
CA SER A 58 -2.19 0.64 11.98
C SER A 58 -2.39 2.06 11.42
N MET A 59 -3.53 2.29 10.75
CA MET A 59 -3.88 3.63 10.26
C MET A 59 -3.92 4.62 11.42
N ASP A 60 -4.61 4.26 12.50
CA ASP A 60 -4.69 5.13 13.68
C ASP A 60 -3.32 5.34 14.32
N GLY A 61 -2.49 4.31 14.33
CA GLY A 61 -1.11 4.42 14.82
C GLY A 61 -0.28 5.39 14.00
N LEU A 62 -0.45 5.37 12.68
CA LEU A 62 0.24 6.28 11.79
C LEU A 62 -0.19 7.73 12.07
N TYR A 63 -1.49 7.97 12.19
CA TYR A 63 -2.00 9.30 12.51
C TYR A 63 -1.56 9.79 13.88
N ARG A 64 -1.52 8.90 14.88
CA ARG A 64 -0.99 9.23 16.21
C ARG A 64 0.49 9.63 16.16
N ALA A 65 1.27 8.96 15.34
CA ALA A 65 2.68 9.31 15.15
C ALA A 65 2.86 10.70 14.54
N MET A 66 1.85 11.18 13.80
CA MET A 66 1.84 12.51 13.20
C MET A 66 1.16 13.56 14.08
N GLY A 67 0.82 13.21 15.33
CA GLY A 67 0.22 14.15 16.28
C GLY A 67 -1.30 14.22 16.26
N GLN A 68 -1.97 13.32 15.53
CA GLN A 68 -3.42 13.24 15.48
C GLN A 68 -3.92 12.13 16.40
N PRO A 69 -5.12 12.26 17.01
CA PRO A 69 -5.63 11.18 17.87
C PRO A 69 -5.96 9.90 17.09
N ALA A 70 -6.51 10.05 15.88
CA ALA A 70 -6.83 8.94 14.99
C ALA A 70 -7.16 9.49 13.60
N ARG A 71 -7.42 8.58 12.65
CA ARG A 71 -7.89 8.98 11.33
C ARG A 71 -9.33 9.47 11.38
N ASP A 72 -9.58 10.66 10.84
CA ASP A 72 -10.92 11.17 10.65
C ASP A 72 -11.42 10.71 9.27
N SER A 73 -12.39 9.81 9.24
CA SER A 73 -12.92 9.25 8.01
C SER A 73 -13.62 10.27 7.11
N ASN A 74 -14.14 11.36 7.72
CA ASN A 74 -14.85 12.38 6.97
C ASN A 74 -13.90 13.40 6.35
N GLN A 75 -12.85 13.74 7.06
CA GLN A 75 -11.83 14.68 6.60
C GLN A 75 -10.43 14.21 7.00
N PRO A 76 -9.87 13.23 6.28
CA PRO A 76 -8.50 12.80 6.57
C PRO A 76 -7.52 13.96 6.39
N THR A 77 -6.65 14.15 7.35
CA THR A 77 -5.64 15.22 7.32
C THR A 77 -4.60 14.97 6.23
N TYR A 78 -4.31 13.71 5.96
CA TYR A 78 -3.30 13.30 4.99
C TYR A 78 -3.90 12.36 3.95
N CYS A 79 -3.30 12.30 2.77
CA CYS A 79 -3.72 11.33 1.75
C CYS A 79 -3.28 9.93 2.15
N ASP A 80 -4.25 9.04 2.33
CA ASP A 80 -4.01 7.65 2.70
C ASP A 80 -4.73 6.66 1.76
N ALA A 81 -5.03 7.10 0.55
CA ALA A 81 -5.83 6.33 -0.40
C ALA A 81 -5.20 4.97 -0.75
N CYS A 82 -3.87 4.88 -0.84
CA CYS A 82 -3.19 3.63 -1.14
C CYS A 82 -3.31 2.59 -0.02
N PHE A 83 -3.66 3.01 1.19
CA PHE A 83 -3.88 2.12 2.32
C PHE A 83 -5.35 1.80 2.54
N THR A 84 -6.23 2.75 2.28
CA THR A 84 -7.67 2.64 2.59
C THR A 84 -8.54 2.38 1.37
N GLY A 85 -8.10 2.80 0.19
CA GLY A 85 -8.92 2.77 -1.02
C GLY A 85 -9.89 3.94 -1.09
N ASP A 86 -9.82 4.88 -0.16
CA ASP A 86 -10.68 6.06 -0.10
C ASP A 86 -9.97 7.24 -0.76
N TYR A 87 -10.25 7.45 -2.04
CA TYR A 87 -9.60 8.49 -2.82
C TYR A 87 -10.33 9.83 -2.66
N PRO A 88 -9.60 10.90 -2.26
CA PRO A 88 -10.23 12.23 -2.09
C PRO A 88 -10.83 12.80 -3.37
N ILE A 89 -10.26 12.43 -4.51
CA ILE A 89 -10.77 12.83 -5.84
C ILE A 89 -11.25 11.56 -6.54
N PRO A 90 -12.49 11.54 -7.06
CA PRO A 90 -13.01 10.36 -7.74
C PRO A 90 -12.13 9.93 -8.92
N LEU A 91 -12.02 8.63 -9.12
CA LEU A 91 -11.23 8.03 -10.20
C LEU A 91 -12.16 7.70 -11.37
N ASP A 92 -12.64 8.73 -12.04
CA ASP A 92 -13.63 8.55 -13.11
C ASP A 92 -13.05 7.84 -14.34
N ASP A 93 -11.73 7.98 -14.51
CA ASP A 93 -11.06 7.45 -15.69
C ASP A 93 -10.26 6.17 -15.41
N CYS A 94 -10.35 5.64 -14.20
CA CYS A 94 -9.56 4.49 -13.78
C CYS A 94 -10.43 3.44 -13.12
N ASP A 95 -10.38 2.23 -13.65
CA ASP A 95 -10.92 1.08 -12.94
C ASP A 95 -9.91 0.53 -11.94
N ASP A 96 -10.38 -0.24 -10.99
CA ASP A 96 -9.52 -0.91 -10.03
C ASP A 96 -8.51 -1.81 -10.74
N GLY A 97 -7.28 -1.35 -10.81
CA GLY A 97 -6.19 -2.12 -11.37
C GLY A 97 -6.10 -2.12 -12.89
N SER A 98 -6.91 -1.33 -13.58
CA SER A 98 -6.76 -1.18 -15.01
C SER A 98 -5.70 -0.12 -15.35
N ALA A 99 -5.21 -0.14 -16.58
CA ALA A 99 -4.23 0.83 -17.03
C ALA A 99 -4.87 2.22 -17.09
N PRO A 100 -4.15 3.28 -16.68
CA PRO A 100 -4.66 4.64 -16.83
C PRO A 100 -4.98 4.98 -18.28
N VAL A 101 -6.04 5.74 -18.47
CA VAL A 101 -6.48 6.15 -19.80
C VAL A 101 -5.39 6.90 -20.56
N GLN A 102 -4.57 7.64 -19.85
CA GLN A 102 -3.47 8.40 -20.46
C GLN A 102 -2.49 7.53 -21.25
N LEU A 103 -2.41 6.23 -20.93
CA LEU A 103 -1.57 5.33 -21.71
C LEU A 103 -2.03 5.20 -23.15
N SER A 104 -3.29 5.45 -23.43
CA SER A 104 -3.80 5.41 -24.79
C SER A 104 -3.21 6.53 -25.65
N LEU A 105 -2.82 7.64 -25.04
CA LEU A 105 -2.16 8.74 -25.74
C LEU A 105 -0.77 8.34 -26.26
N LEU A 106 -0.11 7.46 -25.53
CA LEU A 106 1.21 6.95 -25.92
C LEU A 106 1.13 5.84 -26.95
N ARG A 107 -0.06 5.32 -27.18
CA ARG A 107 -0.32 4.28 -28.17
C ARG A 107 -0.94 4.82 -29.43
N GLU A 108 -0.78 6.08 -29.68
CA GLU A 108 -1.34 6.70 -30.86
C GLU A 108 -1.02 5.87 -32.10
N PRO A 109 -2.03 5.44 -32.83
CA PRO A 109 -1.77 4.75 -34.08
C PRO A 109 -1.15 5.72 -35.06
N ALA A 110 -0.18 5.25 -35.75
CA ALA A 110 0.50 6.08 -36.72
C ALA A 110 -0.46 6.53 -37.82
#